data_855fa72f8ef5db03d5fad6926ea712c0
#
_entry.id   855fa72f8ef5db03d5fad6926ea712c0
#
_cell.length_a   1.000
_cell.length_b   1.000
_cell.length_c   1.000
_cell.angle_alpha   90.00
_cell.angle_beta   90.00
_cell.angle_gamma   90.00
#
_symmetry.space_group_name_H-M   'P 1'
#
loop_
_entity.id
_entity.type
_entity.pdbx_description
1 polymer ?
#
loop_
_entity_poly.entity_id
_entity_poly.type
_entity_poly.pdbx_seq_one_letter_code
_entity_poly.pdbx_strand_id
1 'polypeptide(L)'
;ITSITTMDEYFETKKKIDKKIQELNNLTEKFKELKSLVYEYKEKKENEINNLNDEQKKLKDQLDENKLEYEKVIEKAAEQIESFLTKVDAENSLQ
;
A
#
# COMPACT_ATOMS: atom_id res chain seq x y z
N ILE A 1 56.68 23.62 35.42
CA ILE A 1 56.18 24.05 34.11
C ILE A 1 55.66 22.86 33.30
N THR A 2 56.36 21.74 33.30
CA THR A 2 55.94 20.52 32.61
C THR A 2 54.62 19.97 33.18
N SER A 3 54.43 20.05 34.52
CA SER A 3 53.18 19.55 35.15
C SER A 3 51.99 20.42 34.81
N ILE A 4 52.14 21.75 34.66
CA ILE A 4 51.04 22.64 34.26
C ILE A 4 50.67 22.39 32.81
N THR A 5 51.62 22.22 31.91
CA THR A 5 51.37 21.90 30.52
C THR A 5 50.68 20.55 30.38
N THR A 6 51.08 19.57 31.16
CA THR A 6 50.46 18.23 31.15
C THR A 6 49.01 18.28 31.68
N MET A 7 48.74 19.09 32.70
CA MET A 7 47.37 19.29 33.21
C MET A 7 46.49 20.00 32.19
N ASP A 8 46.99 21.02 31.51
CA ASP A 8 46.25 21.71 30.46
C ASP A 8 45.94 20.77 29.30
N GLU A 9 46.89 19.95 28.87
CA GLU A 9 46.67 18.94 27.86
C GLU A 9 45.64 17.92 28.30
N TYR A 10 45.65 17.48 29.56
CA TYR A 10 44.67 16.57 30.13
C TYR A 10 43.27 17.18 30.10
N PHE A 11 43.11 18.43 30.52
CA PHE A 11 41.82 19.12 30.51
C PHE A 11 41.30 19.33 29.10
N GLU A 12 42.15 19.69 28.15
CA GLU A 12 41.76 19.82 26.75
C GLU A 12 41.32 18.49 26.15
N THR A 13 42.07 17.43 26.43
CA THR A 13 41.72 16.08 25.97
C THR A 13 40.39 15.61 26.56
N LYS A 14 40.18 15.88 27.85
CA LYS A 14 38.90 15.53 28.50
C LYS A 14 37.73 16.27 27.89
N LYS A 15 37.89 17.57 27.60
CA LYS A 15 36.88 18.36 26.92
C LYS A 15 36.55 17.80 25.53
N LYS A 16 37.57 17.39 24.79
CA LYS A 16 37.36 16.78 23.46
C LYS A 16 36.64 15.46 23.56
N ILE A 17 36.96 14.63 24.55
CA ILE A 17 36.30 13.35 24.78
C ILE A 17 34.85 13.58 25.18
N ASP A 18 34.57 14.48 26.12
CA ASP A 18 33.21 14.81 26.56
C ASP A 18 32.37 15.32 25.39
N LYS A 19 32.93 16.15 24.54
CA LYS A 19 32.26 16.65 23.33
C LYS A 19 31.94 15.53 22.36
N LYS A 20 32.88 14.61 22.15
CA LYS A 20 32.65 13.42 21.29
C LYS A 20 31.57 12.52 21.85
N ILE A 21 31.51 12.30 23.15
CA ILE A 21 30.49 11.53 23.81
C ILE A 21 29.10 12.18 23.60
N GLN A 22 29.01 13.51 23.75
CA GLN A 22 27.77 14.24 23.48
C GLN A 22 27.36 14.12 22.04
N GLU A 23 28.25 14.24 21.09
CA GLU A 23 27.99 14.08 19.67
C GLU A 23 27.50 12.69 19.35
N LEU A 24 28.12 11.66 19.95
CA LEU A 24 27.67 10.26 19.80
C LEU A 24 26.29 10.04 20.39
N ASN A 25 26.00 10.59 21.55
CA ASN A 25 24.67 10.48 22.17
C ASN A 25 23.60 11.15 21.31
N ASN A 26 23.88 12.34 20.80
CA ASN A 26 22.97 13.05 19.90
C ASN A 26 22.73 12.26 18.60
N LEU A 27 23.79 11.70 18.04
CA LEU A 27 23.70 10.88 16.84
C LEU A 27 22.88 9.60 17.11
N THR A 28 23.10 8.96 18.26
CA THR A 28 22.35 7.77 18.67
C THR A 28 20.86 8.08 18.80
N GLU A 29 20.49 9.21 19.39
CA GLU A 29 19.10 9.64 19.48
C GLU A 29 18.48 9.91 18.12
N LYS A 30 19.22 10.56 17.22
CA LYS A 30 18.77 10.79 15.86
C LYS A 30 18.54 9.48 15.09
N PHE A 31 19.41 8.50 15.29
CA PHE A 31 19.19 7.18 14.69
C PHE A 31 17.98 6.48 15.25
N LYS A 32 17.70 6.61 16.55
CA LYS A 32 16.48 6.06 17.16
C LYS A 32 15.23 6.72 16.58
N GLU A 33 15.23 8.04 16.43
CA GLU A 33 14.13 8.77 15.81
C GLU A 33 13.94 8.34 14.35
N LEU A 34 15.03 8.24 13.62
CA LEU A 34 14.99 7.79 12.22
C LEU A 34 14.43 6.36 12.11
N LYS A 35 14.86 5.48 12.99
CA LYS A 35 14.33 4.11 13.05
C LYS A 35 12.82 4.10 13.29
N SER A 36 12.36 4.91 14.23
CA SER A 36 10.93 5.06 14.52
C SER A 36 10.16 5.55 13.30
N LEU A 37 10.68 6.57 12.62
CA LEU A 37 10.07 7.13 11.41
C LEU A 37 10.00 6.08 10.28
N VAL A 38 11.05 5.29 10.12
CA VAL A 38 11.08 4.22 9.12
C VAL A 38 10.02 3.17 9.42
N TYR A 39 9.86 2.76 10.68
CA TYR A 39 8.83 1.80 11.07
C TYR A 39 7.41 2.36 10.89
N GLU A 40 7.18 3.61 11.24
CA GLU A 40 5.90 4.28 10.99
C GLU A 40 5.57 4.35 9.50
N TYR A 41 6.54 4.69 8.69
CA TYR A 41 6.38 4.73 7.24
C TYR A 41 6.04 3.35 6.68
N LYS A 42 6.75 2.32 7.15
CA LYS A 42 6.49 0.94 6.75
C LYS A 42 5.06 0.51 7.08
N GLU A 43 4.62 0.76 8.31
CA GLU A 43 3.27 0.42 8.76
C GLU A 43 2.21 1.15 7.94
N LYS A 44 2.42 2.45 7.72
CA LYS A 44 1.50 3.26 6.90
C LYS A 44 1.39 2.71 5.49
N LYS A 45 2.52 2.35 4.87
CA LYS A 45 2.54 1.79 3.52
C LYS A 45 1.90 0.41 3.45
N GLU A 46 2.13 -0.44 4.43
CA GLU A 46 1.47 -1.75 4.51
C GLU A 46 -0.05 -1.60 4.61
N ASN A 47 -0.53 -0.66 5.43
CA ASN A 47 -1.95 -0.37 5.55
C ASN A 47 -2.54 0.16 4.24
N GLU A 48 -1.84 1.07 3.55
CA GLU A 48 -2.27 1.57 2.24
C GLU A 48 -2.37 0.45 1.21
N ILE A 49 -1.37 -0.44 1.17
CA ILE A 49 -1.36 -1.59 0.26
C ILE A 49 -2.53 -2.53 0.57
N ASN A 50 -2.79 -2.83 1.84
CA ASN A 50 -3.91 -3.67 2.24
C ASN A 50 -5.25 -3.07 1.84
N ASN A 51 -5.42 -1.76 2.02
CA ASN A 51 -6.63 -1.05 1.62
C ASN A 51 -6.82 -1.08 0.10
N LEU A 52 -5.76 -0.87 -0.66
CA LEU A 52 -5.81 -0.95 -2.12
C LEU A 52 -6.14 -2.36 -2.60
N ASN A 53 -5.60 -3.38 -1.97
CA ASN A 53 -5.93 -4.77 -2.28
C ASN A 53 -7.42 -5.08 -2.00
N ASP A 54 -7.96 -4.57 -0.89
CA ASP A 54 -9.38 -4.74 -0.55
C ASP A 54 -10.27 -4.03 -1.56
N GLU A 55 -9.93 -2.80 -1.94
CA GLU A 55 -10.66 -2.05 -2.97
C GLU A 55 -10.62 -2.76 -4.32
N GLN A 56 -9.46 -3.27 -4.70
CA GLN A 56 -9.29 -4.03 -5.94
C GLN A 56 -10.17 -5.29 -5.95
N LYS A 57 -10.24 -5.98 -4.84
CA LYS A 57 -11.10 -7.16 -4.70
C LYS A 57 -12.58 -6.80 -4.84
N LYS A 58 -13.01 -5.72 -4.21
CA LYS A 58 -14.39 -5.22 -4.33
C LYS A 58 -14.73 -4.86 -5.76
N LEU A 59 -13.83 -4.16 -6.46
CA LEU A 59 -14.03 -3.80 -7.86
C LEU A 59 -14.12 -5.03 -8.76
N LYS A 60 -13.30 -6.03 -8.50
CA LYS A 60 -13.35 -7.29 -9.23
C LYS A 60 -14.67 -8.01 -9.02
N ASP A 61 -15.15 -8.08 -7.77
CA ASP A 61 -16.42 -8.70 -7.44
C ASP A 61 -17.60 -7.98 -8.12
N GLN A 62 -17.57 -6.64 -8.13
CA GLN A 62 -18.58 -5.84 -8.85
C GLN A 62 -18.55 -6.08 -10.35
N LEU A 63 -17.36 -6.19 -10.91
CA LEU A 63 -17.20 -6.48 -12.34
C LEU A 63 -17.76 -7.85 -12.68
N ASP A 64 -17.50 -8.86 -11.85
CA ASP A 64 -18.03 -10.21 -12.04
C ASP A 64 -19.56 -10.24 -11.95
N GLU A 65 -20.14 -9.51 -10.99
CA GLU A 65 -21.60 -9.38 -10.86
C GLU A 65 -22.23 -8.71 -12.08
N ASN A 66 -21.64 -7.60 -12.53
CA ASN A 66 -22.11 -6.89 -13.72
C ASN A 66 -22.03 -7.77 -14.97
N LYS A 67 -20.98 -8.57 -15.08
CA LYS A 67 -20.82 -9.51 -16.17
C LYS A 67 -21.91 -10.57 -16.17
N LEU A 68 -22.24 -11.12 -14.99
CA LEU A 68 -23.33 -12.10 -14.85
C LEU A 68 -24.70 -11.50 -15.22
N GLU A 69 -24.98 -10.28 -14.77
CA GLU A 69 -26.21 -9.58 -15.14
C GLU A 69 -26.29 -9.34 -16.64
N TYR A 70 -25.20 -8.91 -17.23
CA TYR A 70 -25.11 -8.70 -18.66
C TYR A 70 -25.37 -10.00 -19.44
N GLU A 71 -24.75 -11.10 -19.03
CA GLU A 71 -24.96 -12.42 -19.66
C GLU A 71 -26.42 -12.86 -19.57
N LYS A 72 -27.08 -12.63 -18.44
CA LYS A 72 -28.51 -12.94 -18.26
C LYS A 72 -29.41 -12.14 -19.21
N VAL A 73 -29.12 -10.86 -19.37
CA VAL A 73 -29.87 -9.99 -20.29
C VAL A 73 -29.70 -10.46 -21.73
N ILE A 74 -28.48 -10.81 -22.13
CA ILE A 74 -28.20 -11.32 -23.48
C ILE A 74 -28.92 -12.67 -23.70
N GLU A 75 -28.87 -13.58 -22.76
CA GLU A 75 -29.58 -14.86 -22.86
C GLU A 75 -31.08 -14.67 -23.02
N LYS A 76 -31.68 -13.80 -22.22
CA LYS A 76 -33.14 -13.50 -22.36
C LYS A 76 -33.47 -12.91 -23.71
N ALA A 77 -32.65 -11.97 -24.17
CA ALA A 77 -32.87 -11.37 -25.50
C ALA A 77 -32.77 -12.42 -26.62
N ALA A 78 -31.78 -13.29 -26.53
CA ALA A 78 -31.63 -14.38 -27.50
C ALA A 78 -32.81 -15.34 -27.47
N GLU A 79 -33.29 -15.73 -26.28
CA GLU A 79 -34.46 -16.60 -26.13
C GLU A 79 -35.73 -15.97 -26.72
N GLN A 80 -35.94 -14.69 -26.50
CA GLN A 80 -37.07 -13.94 -27.06
C GLN A 80 -37.01 -13.87 -28.58
N ILE A 81 -35.86 -13.65 -29.15
CA ILE A 81 -35.63 -13.63 -30.60
C ILE A 81 -35.90 -15.03 -31.18
N GLU A 82 -35.35 -16.06 -30.57
CA GLU A 82 -35.61 -17.45 -31.02
C GLU A 82 -37.09 -17.81 -30.95
N SER A 83 -37.76 -17.44 -29.87
CA SER A 83 -39.19 -17.67 -29.71
C SER A 83 -40.00 -16.96 -30.80
N PHE A 84 -39.66 -15.73 -31.10
CA PHE A 84 -40.27 -14.94 -32.16
C PHE A 84 -40.09 -15.59 -33.53
N LEU A 85 -38.86 -15.98 -33.84
CA LEU A 85 -38.53 -16.65 -35.11
C LEU A 85 -39.26 -17.96 -35.27
N THR A 86 -39.39 -18.73 -34.20
CA THR A 86 -40.13 -19.99 -34.20
C THR A 86 -41.62 -19.75 -34.52
N LYS A 87 -42.20 -18.71 -33.97
CA LYS A 87 -43.60 -18.32 -34.27
C LYS A 87 -43.76 -17.88 -35.70
N VAL A 88 -42.87 -17.11 -36.23
CA VAL A 88 -42.89 -16.66 -37.64
C VAL A 88 -42.78 -17.85 -38.57
N ASP A 89 -41.86 -18.79 -38.30
CA ASP A 89 -41.71 -20.00 -39.09
C ASP A 89 -42.96 -20.89 -39.05
N ALA A 90 -43.58 -21.03 -37.88
CA ALA A 90 -44.83 -21.76 -37.74
C ALA A 90 -45.95 -21.12 -38.54
N GLU A 91 -46.11 -19.81 -38.52
CA GLU A 91 -47.10 -19.08 -39.31
C GLU A 91 -46.82 -19.22 -40.81
N ASN A 92 -45.58 -19.14 -41.25
CA ASN A 92 -45.21 -19.32 -42.64
C ASN A 92 -45.47 -20.76 -43.10
N SER A 93 -45.33 -21.76 -42.24
CA SER A 93 -45.61 -23.15 -42.57
C SER A 93 -47.10 -23.42 -42.74
N LEU A 94 -47.99 -22.63 -42.11
CA LEU A 94 -49.42 -22.75 -42.25
C LEU A 94 -49.98 -22.12 -43.53
N GLN A 95 -49.22 -21.27 -44.13
CA GLN A 95 -49.56 -20.63 -45.41
C GLN A 95 -49.11 -21.49 -46.56
#